data_dc2ae49cfe4ac75ca6970e5d3bc2fb9c
#
_entry.id   dc2ae49cfe4ac75ca6970e5d3bc2fb9c
#
_cell.length_a   1.000
_cell.length_b   1.000
_cell.length_c   1.000
_cell.angle_alpha   90.00
_cell.angle_beta   90.00
_cell.angle_gamma   90.00
#
_symmetry.space_group_name_H-M   'P 1'
#
loop_
_entity.id
_entity.type
_entity.pdbx_description
1 polymer ?
#
loop_
_entity_poly.entity_id
_entity_poly.type
_entity_poly.pdbx_seq_one_letter_code
_entity_poly.pdbx_strand_id
1 'polypeptide(L)'
;MANEHLSYGEKNAFALVLFMYSVLKDNPDLIVLDDPISSFDGNKKFAIINMLFMGKHSLKNRTVLLLTHEFNTVIDAIYNLPSKFNPKPTAAFLTTKQGVLSEKQITKADIKSFGDIARTNIRSDMDLLNKLVYLRRLLELENKDNNSFFNI
;
A
#
# COMPACT_ATOMS: atom_id res chain seq x y z
N MET A 1 14.61 21.85 -20.50
CA MET A 1 13.47 22.78 -20.32
C MET A 1 12.11 22.09 -20.03
N ALA A 2 12.00 20.77 -19.94
CA ALA A 2 10.71 20.10 -19.62
C ALA A 2 10.40 19.94 -18.11
N ASN A 3 11.33 20.34 -17.23
CA ASN A 3 11.23 20.04 -15.79
C ASN A 3 10.56 21.12 -14.93
N GLU A 4 10.22 22.29 -15.48
CA GLU A 4 9.74 23.43 -14.67
C GLU A 4 8.23 23.40 -14.42
N HIS A 5 7.47 22.55 -15.13
CA HIS A 5 6.01 22.51 -15.05
C HIS A 5 5.42 21.26 -14.38
N LEU A 6 6.25 20.27 -14.02
CA LEU A 6 5.77 19.04 -13.37
C LEU A 6 5.69 19.21 -11.85
N SER A 7 4.57 18.82 -11.27
CA SER A 7 4.43 18.66 -9.82
C SER A 7 5.42 17.62 -9.27
N TYR A 8 5.65 17.64 -7.96
CA TYR A 8 6.55 16.67 -7.30
C TYR A 8 6.13 15.22 -7.57
N GLY A 9 4.83 14.92 -7.49
CA GLY A 9 4.29 13.60 -7.78
C GLY A 9 4.51 13.17 -9.23
N GLU A 10 4.34 14.08 -10.20
CA GLU A 10 4.59 13.79 -11.63
C GLU A 10 6.07 13.52 -11.90
N LYS A 11 6.96 14.27 -11.26
CA LYS A 11 8.42 14.00 -11.34
C LYS A 11 8.76 12.61 -10.80
N ASN A 12 8.19 12.23 -9.66
CA ASN A 12 8.40 10.90 -9.09
C ASN A 12 7.82 9.78 -9.96
N ALA A 13 6.62 9.98 -10.52
CA ALA A 13 6.04 9.01 -11.46
C ALA A 13 6.91 8.84 -12.70
N PHE A 14 7.40 9.94 -13.26
CA PHE A 14 8.29 9.92 -14.42
C PHE A 14 9.61 9.22 -14.11
N ALA A 15 10.24 9.53 -12.98
CA ALA A 15 11.46 8.87 -12.54
C ALA A 15 11.27 7.36 -12.36
N LEU A 16 10.13 6.95 -11.81
CA LEU A 16 9.79 5.53 -11.63
C LEU A 16 9.60 4.81 -12.97
N VAL A 17 8.97 5.47 -13.95
CA VAL A 17 8.84 4.92 -15.32
C VAL A 17 10.21 4.74 -15.96
N LEU A 18 11.10 5.74 -15.88
CA LEU A 18 12.46 5.63 -16.41
C LEU A 18 13.24 4.51 -15.72
N PHE A 19 13.12 4.39 -14.40
CA PHE A 19 13.70 3.30 -13.64
C PHE A 19 13.22 1.93 -14.14
N MET A 20 11.91 1.77 -14.36
CA MET A 20 11.34 0.52 -14.90
C MET A 20 11.94 0.16 -16.27
N TYR A 21 12.07 1.13 -17.16
CA TYR A 21 12.70 0.89 -18.46
C TYR A 21 14.16 0.46 -18.35
N SER A 22 14.93 1.10 -17.46
CA SER A 22 16.32 0.69 -17.18
C SER A 22 16.39 -0.75 -16.67
N VAL A 23 15.57 -1.06 -15.66
CA VAL A 23 15.48 -2.41 -15.06
C VAL A 23 15.11 -3.47 -16.10
N LEU A 24 14.14 -3.18 -16.97
CA LEU A 24 13.72 -4.13 -18.01
C LEU A 24 14.82 -4.35 -19.06
N LYS A 25 15.61 -3.32 -19.35
CA LYS A 25 16.76 -3.40 -20.26
C LYS A 25 17.93 -4.15 -19.65
N ASP A 26 18.29 -3.81 -18.41
CA ASP A 26 19.49 -4.31 -17.73
C ASP A 26 19.31 -5.72 -17.14
N ASN A 27 18.04 -6.13 -16.95
CA ASN A 27 17.63 -7.46 -16.50
C ASN A 27 18.31 -7.93 -15.20
N PRO A 28 18.28 -7.14 -14.10
CA PRO A 28 18.95 -7.52 -12.85
C PRO A 28 18.26 -8.71 -12.17
N ASP A 29 19.01 -9.46 -11.37
CA ASP A 29 18.52 -10.61 -10.61
C ASP A 29 17.58 -10.19 -9.46
N LEU A 30 17.83 -9.02 -8.87
CA LEU A 30 17.05 -8.45 -7.77
C LEU A 30 16.78 -6.96 -8.00
N ILE A 31 15.55 -6.55 -7.81
CA ILE A 31 15.11 -5.16 -7.87
C ILE A 31 14.67 -4.75 -6.46
N VAL A 32 15.24 -3.68 -5.92
CA VAL A 32 14.82 -3.11 -4.63
C VAL A 32 14.08 -1.80 -4.88
N LEU A 33 12.87 -1.71 -4.38
CA LEU A 33 12.03 -0.53 -4.39
C LEU A 33 11.84 -0.05 -2.96
N ASP A 34 12.45 1.07 -2.61
CA ASP A 34 12.35 1.66 -1.28
C ASP A 34 11.28 2.77 -1.29
N ASP A 35 10.15 2.46 -0.69
CA ASP A 35 8.99 3.34 -0.52
C ASP A 35 8.55 4.11 -1.77
N PRO A 36 8.36 3.44 -2.92
CA PRO A 36 8.18 4.09 -4.22
C PRO A 36 6.84 4.82 -4.37
N ILE A 37 5.92 4.66 -3.42
CA ILE A 37 4.54 5.12 -3.54
C ILE A 37 4.10 6.15 -2.49
N SER A 38 4.91 6.43 -1.47
CA SER A 38 4.55 7.31 -0.34
C SER A 38 4.17 8.73 -0.77
N SER A 39 4.80 9.24 -1.82
CA SER A 39 4.58 10.59 -2.34
C SER A 39 3.28 10.78 -3.14
N PHE A 40 2.51 9.70 -3.35
CA PHE A 40 1.28 9.75 -4.13
C PHE A 40 0.02 9.71 -3.25
N ASP A 41 -1.07 10.30 -3.72
CA ASP A 41 -2.40 10.13 -3.13
C ASP A 41 -2.96 8.72 -3.40
N GLY A 42 -4.02 8.32 -2.68
CA GLY A 42 -4.54 6.96 -2.69
C GLY A 42 -4.87 6.41 -4.09
N ASN A 43 -5.50 7.22 -4.95
CA ASN A 43 -5.85 6.78 -6.31
C ASN A 43 -4.62 6.60 -7.19
N LYS A 44 -3.65 7.49 -7.06
CA LYS A 44 -2.38 7.41 -7.79
C LYS A 44 -1.53 6.24 -7.30
N LYS A 45 -1.50 5.97 -5.98
CA LYS A 45 -0.83 4.77 -5.43
C LYS A 45 -1.29 3.49 -6.11
N PHE A 46 -2.61 3.30 -6.24
CA PHE A 46 -3.15 2.14 -6.93
C PHE A 46 -2.73 2.07 -8.41
N ALA A 47 -2.77 3.21 -9.11
CA ALA A 47 -2.33 3.28 -10.51
C ALA A 47 -0.84 2.93 -10.67
N ILE A 48 0.02 3.42 -9.77
CA ILE A 48 1.45 3.12 -9.77
C ILE A 48 1.72 1.63 -9.50
N ILE A 49 1.04 1.02 -8.51
CA ILE A 49 1.16 -0.41 -8.24
C ILE A 49 0.71 -1.25 -9.44
N ASN A 50 -0.39 -0.87 -10.09
CA ASN A 50 -0.81 -1.54 -11.32
C ASN A 50 0.24 -1.41 -12.43
N MET A 51 0.81 -0.23 -12.62
CA MET A 51 1.88 -0.01 -13.61
C MET A 51 3.11 -0.87 -13.30
N LEU A 52 3.53 -0.92 -12.03
CA LEU A 52 4.71 -1.69 -11.61
C LEU A 52 4.53 -3.20 -11.81
N PHE A 53 3.33 -3.75 -11.55
CA PHE A 53 3.15 -5.20 -11.41
C PHE A 53 2.13 -5.83 -12.35
N MET A 54 1.25 -5.06 -13.02
CA MET A 54 0.14 -5.62 -13.80
C MET A 54 0.23 -5.37 -15.30
N GLY A 55 1.05 -4.40 -15.73
CA GLY A 55 1.18 -4.04 -17.14
C GLY A 55 1.98 -5.05 -17.97
N LYS A 56 1.89 -4.94 -19.30
CA LYS A 56 2.67 -5.76 -20.25
C LYS A 56 4.19 -5.61 -20.04
N HIS A 57 4.64 -4.41 -19.70
CA HIS A 57 6.04 -4.06 -19.42
C HIS A 57 6.26 -3.83 -17.92
N SER A 58 5.74 -4.73 -17.10
CA SER A 58 5.79 -4.63 -15.65
C SER A 58 6.91 -5.49 -15.05
N LEU A 59 7.15 -5.31 -13.76
CA LEU A 59 8.11 -6.08 -12.97
C LEU A 59 7.56 -7.42 -12.48
N LYS A 60 6.35 -7.82 -12.91
CA LYS A 60 5.61 -8.99 -12.43
C LYS A 60 6.42 -10.30 -12.44
N ASN A 61 7.29 -10.48 -13.44
CA ASN A 61 8.09 -11.71 -13.61
C ASN A 61 9.52 -11.52 -13.12
N ARG A 62 9.76 -10.58 -12.22
CA ARG A 62 11.07 -10.25 -11.66
C ARG A 62 11.10 -10.55 -10.17
N THR A 63 12.29 -10.76 -9.63
CA THR A 63 12.47 -10.79 -8.18
C THR A 63 12.50 -9.36 -7.67
N VAL A 64 11.45 -8.96 -6.93
CA VAL A 64 11.29 -7.60 -6.42
C VAL A 64 11.19 -7.63 -4.91
N LEU A 65 12.01 -6.83 -4.23
CA LEU A 65 11.87 -6.49 -2.82
C LEU A 65 11.27 -5.08 -2.73
N LEU A 66 10.02 -5.01 -2.26
CA LEU A 66 9.33 -3.75 -2.00
C LEU A 66 9.36 -3.44 -0.51
N LEU A 67 10.03 -2.37 -0.13
CA LEU A 67 9.99 -1.79 1.21
C LEU A 67 8.93 -0.69 1.21
N THR A 68 8.03 -0.70 2.17
CA THR A 68 6.99 0.33 2.27
C THR A 68 6.43 0.41 3.69
N HIS A 69 6.02 1.59 4.09
CA HIS A 69 5.22 1.81 5.30
C HIS A 69 3.70 1.83 5.00
N GLU A 70 3.30 1.69 3.74
CA GLU A 70 1.92 1.71 3.28
C GLU A 70 1.26 0.33 3.37
N PHE A 71 0.60 0.07 4.49
CA PHE A 71 -0.01 -1.23 4.75
C PHE A 71 -1.12 -1.60 3.75
N ASN A 72 -1.85 -0.62 3.20
CA ASN A 72 -2.89 -0.86 2.19
C ASN A 72 -2.31 -1.52 0.93
N THR A 73 -1.12 -1.14 0.50
CA THR A 73 -0.43 -1.76 -0.64
C THR A 73 -0.14 -3.23 -0.39
N VAL A 74 0.25 -3.57 0.84
CA VAL A 74 0.50 -4.95 1.26
C VAL A 74 -0.80 -5.76 1.24
N ILE A 75 -1.91 -5.19 1.75
CA ILE A 75 -3.24 -5.81 1.72
C ILE A 75 -3.64 -6.11 0.27
N ASP A 76 -3.50 -5.13 -0.63
CA ASP A 76 -3.87 -5.31 -2.03
C ASP A 76 -3.06 -6.42 -2.70
N ALA A 77 -1.75 -6.44 -2.49
CA ALA A 77 -0.88 -7.43 -3.11
C ALA A 77 -1.15 -8.86 -2.60
N ILE A 78 -1.33 -9.04 -1.27
CA ILE A 78 -1.41 -10.36 -0.64
C ILE A 78 -2.84 -10.89 -0.55
N TYR A 79 -3.80 -9.99 -0.33
CA TYR A 79 -5.18 -10.37 0.00
C TYR A 79 -6.14 -10.14 -1.16
N ASN A 80 -6.15 -8.95 -1.76
CA ASN A 80 -7.12 -8.59 -2.79
C ASN A 80 -6.72 -9.11 -4.19
N LEU A 81 -5.43 -9.12 -4.49
CA LEU A 81 -4.91 -9.46 -5.84
C LEU A 81 -3.93 -10.65 -5.87
N PRO A 82 -4.00 -11.63 -4.96
CA PRO A 82 -2.98 -12.69 -4.91
C PRO A 82 -2.94 -13.54 -6.19
N SER A 83 -4.07 -13.66 -6.91
CA SER A 83 -4.15 -14.40 -8.17
C SER A 83 -3.46 -13.70 -9.35
N LYS A 84 -3.14 -12.42 -9.21
CA LYS A 84 -2.43 -11.65 -10.24
C LYS A 84 -0.92 -11.91 -10.25
N PHE A 85 -0.40 -12.53 -9.18
CA PHE A 85 1.02 -12.85 -9.01
C PHE A 85 1.26 -14.36 -9.08
N ASN A 86 2.35 -14.75 -9.72
CA ASN A 86 2.84 -16.12 -9.74
C ASN A 86 4.39 -16.11 -9.74
N PRO A 87 5.07 -16.53 -8.66
CA PRO A 87 4.50 -16.98 -7.39
C PRO A 87 3.77 -15.87 -6.62
N LYS A 88 2.94 -16.26 -5.63
CA LYS A 88 2.24 -15.30 -4.76
C LYS A 88 3.27 -14.49 -3.95
N PRO A 89 3.05 -13.17 -3.79
CA PRO A 89 3.92 -12.36 -2.97
C PRO A 89 3.82 -12.75 -1.50
N THR A 90 4.91 -12.59 -0.78
CA THR A 90 4.96 -12.70 0.69
C THR A 90 5.28 -11.33 1.28
N ALA A 91 4.84 -11.07 2.50
CA ALA A 91 5.18 -9.85 3.20
C ALA A 91 5.44 -10.10 4.68
N ALA A 92 6.26 -9.26 5.27
CA ALA A 92 6.60 -9.31 6.67
C ALA A 92 6.70 -7.91 7.28
N PHE A 93 6.36 -7.80 8.56
CA PHE A 93 6.75 -6.66 9.37
C PHE A 93 8.21 -6.79 9.77
N LEU A 94 8.97 -5.71 9.58
CA LEU A 94 10.32 -5.59 10.09
C LEU A 94 10.31 -4.69 11.33
N THR A 95 10.89 -5.17 12.41
CA THR A 95 11.02 -4.39 13.66
C THR A 95 12.47 -4.43 14.14
N THR A 96 12.93 -3.31 14.69
CA THR A 96 14.27 -3.22 15.28
C THR A 96 14.14 -2.98 16.78
N LYS A 97 14.73 -3.86 17.57
CA LYS A 97 14.85 -3.69 19.02
C LYS A 97 16.32 -3.80 19.41
N GLN A 98 16.87 -2.76 20.06
CA GLN A 98 18.27 -2.71 20.51
C GLN A 98 19.28 -3.11 19.42
N GLY A 99 19.05 -2.65 18.18
CA GLY A 99 19.93 -2.95 17.04
C GLY A 99 19.74 -4.34 16.42
N VAL A 100 18.86 -5.16 16.96
CA VAL A 100 18.52 -6.48 16.39
C VAL A 100 17.29 -6.33 15.50
N LEU A 101 17.42 -6.71 14.22
CA LEU A 101 16.34 -6.78 13.27
C LEU A 101 15.55 -8.09 13.48
N SER A 102 14.25 -7.99 13.58
CA SER A 102 13.34 -9.14 13.64
C SER A 102 12.26 -9.02 12.57
N GLU A 103 11.85 -10.17 12.05
CA GLU A 103 10.85 -10.31 11.01
C GLU A 103 9.62 -11.05 11.55
N LYS A 104 8.42 -10.54 11.24
CA LYS A 104 7.16 -11.23 11.49
C LYS A 104 6.37 -11.30 10.19
N GLN A 105 6.17 -12.49 9.67
CA GLN A 105 5.38 -12.71 8.46
C GLN A 105 3.94 -12.18 8.65
N ILE A 106 3.44 -11.46 7.65
CA ILE A 106 2.07 -10.96 7.62
C ILE A 106 1.14 -12.09 7.18
N THR A 107 0.14 -12.35 8.01
CA THR A 107 -0.89 -13.37 7.79
C THR A 107 -2.25 -12.72 7.59
N LYS A 108 -3.25 -13.52 7.17
CA LYS A 108 -4.64 -13.06 7.08
C LYS A 108 -5.18 -12.54 8.43
N ALA A 109 -4.70 -13.07 9.55
CA ALA A 109 -5.12 -12.62 10.88
C ALA A 109 -4.60 -11.20 11.22
N ASP A 110 -3.50 -10.78 10.59
CA ASP A 110 -2.96 -9.43 10.77
C ASP A 110 -3.70 -8.39 9.90
N ILE A 111 -4.40 -8.85 8.85
CA ILE A 111 -5.17 -8.01 7.91
C ILE A 111 -6.59 -7.86 8.44
N LYS A 112 -6.80 -6.87 9.30
CA LYS A 112 -8.13 -6.49 9.80
C LYS A 112 -8.68 -5.32 9.00
N SER A 113 -10.00 -5.36 8.72
CA SER A 113 -10.66 -4.19 8.14
C SER A 113 -10.54 -2.99 9.09
N PHE A 114 -10.59 -1.78 8.55
CA PHE A 114 -10.61 -0.58 9.39
C PHE A 114 -11.80 -0.58 10.37
N GLY A 115 -12.93 -1.14 9.95
CA GLY A 115 -14.10 -1.33 10.82
C GLY A 115 -13.81 -2.23 12.01
N ASP A 116 -13.09 -3.34 11.81
CA ASP A 116 -12.71 -4.25 12.90
C ASP A 116 -11.71 -3.60 13.85
N ILE A 117 -10.76 -2.84 13.32
CA ILE A 117 -9.82 -2.04 14.12
C ILE A 117 -10.60 -1.02 14.96
N ALA A 118 -11.53 -0.28 14.35
CA ALA A 118 -12.33 0.72 15.04
C ALA A 118 -13.18 0.07 16.15
N ARG A 119 -13.87 -1.05 15.87
CA ARG A 119 -14.65 -1.80 16.87
C ARG A 119 -13.79 -2.30 18.03
N THR A 120 -12.59 -2.81 17.73
CA THR A 120 -11.62 -3.28 18.74
C THR A 120 -11.18 -2.14 19.64
N ASN A 121 -10.85 -0.99 19.07
CA ASN A 121 -10.38 0.17 19.83
C ASN A 121 -11.50 0.79 20.68
N ILE A 122 -12.73 0.85 20.20
CA ILE A 122 -13.89 1.30 20.98
C ILE A 122 -14.11 0.42 22.22
N ARG A 123 -13.84 -0.88 22.13
CA ARG A 123 -14.00 -1.85 23.24
C ARG A 123 -12.81 -1.93 24.18
N SER A 124 -11.67 -1.35 23.82
CA SER A 124 -10.46 -1.34 24.64
C SER A 124 -10.55 -0.36 25.81
N ASP A 125 -9.56 -0.36 26.71
CA ASP A 125 -9.46 0.53 27.86
C ASP A 125 -8.91 1.92 27.53
N MET A 126 -8.87 2.32 26.24
CA MET A 126 -8.43 3.66 25.85
C MET A 126 -9.38 4.74 26.39
N ASP A 127 -8.89 5.96 26.46
CA ASP A 127 -9.66 7.12 26.90
C ASP A 127 -10.88 7.41 26.01
N LEU A 128 -11.86 8.09 26.59
CA LEU A 128 -13.15 8.36 25.94
C LEU A 128 -13.00 9.16 24.63
N LEU A 129 -12.07 10.12 24.59
CA LEU A 129 -11.88 10.96 23.41
C LEU A 129 -11.41 10.13 22.21
N ASN A 130 -10.45 9.25 22.41
CA ASN A 130 -9.97 8.33 21.39
C ASN A 130 -11.07 7.35 20.95
N LYS A 131 -11.89 6.83 21.88
CA LYS A 131 -13.06 6.01 21.52
C LYS A 131 -14.05 6.76 20.62
N LEU A 132 -14.31 8.04 20.89
CA LEU A 132 -15.21 8.87 20.07
C LEU A 132 -14.66 9.07 18.64
N VAL A 133 -13.34 9.21 18.47
CA VAL A 133 -12.72 9.30 17.14
C VAL A 133 -12.97 8.01 16.35
N TYR A 134 -12.75 6.84 16.96
CA TYR A 134 -13.00 5.57 16.28
C TYR A 134 -14.48 5.31 16.03
N LEU A 135 -15.36 5.71 16.94
CA LEU A 135 -16.81 5.60 16.76
C LEU A 135 -17.28 6.45 15.58
N ARG A 136 -16.83 7.70 15.50
CA ARG A 136 -17.11 8.57 14.36
C ARG A 136 -16.67 7.91 13.05
N ARG A 137 -15.46 7.37 13.01
CA ARG A 137 -14.94 6.70 11.82
C ARG A 137 -15.74 5.46 11.43
N LEU A 138 -16.17 4.67 12.41
CA LEU A 138 -17.02 3.51 12.17
C LEU A 138 -18.36 3.92 11.55
N LEU A 139 -19.00 4.96 12.10
CA LEU A 139 -20.26 5.50 11.57
C LEU A 139 -20.10 6.06 10.15
N GLU A 140 -18.98 6.74 9.83
CA GLU A 140 -18.68 7.21 8.48
C GLU A 140 -18.56 6.05 7.47
N LEU A 141 -17.99 4.90 7.88
CA LEU A 141 -17.88 3.72 7.03
C LEU A 141 -19.25 3.04 6.83
N GLU A 142 -19.99 2.83 7.89
CA GLU A 142 -21.32 2.18 7.84
C GLU A 142 -22.34 3.03 7.07
N ASN A 143 -22.28 4.37 7.17
CA ASN A 143 -23.16 5.27 6.42
C ASN A 143 -22.81 5.37 4.93
N LYS A 144 -21.59 5.09 4.52
CA LYS A 144 -21.22 5.04 3.08
C LYS A 144 -21.89 3.87 2.35
N ASP A 145 -22.15 2.78 3.03
CA ASP A 145 -22.88 1.64 2.45
C ASP A 145 -24.39 1.93 2.31
N ASN A 146 -24.90 2.96 3.01
CA ASN A 146 -26.31 3.38 2.98
C ASN A 146 -26.56 4.66 2.15
N ASN A 147 -25.58 5.18 1.43
CA ASN A 147 -25.74 6.45 0.69
C ASN A 147 -26.54 6.32 -0.61
N SER A 148 -27.85 5.97 -0.46
CA SER A 148 -28.89 6.42 -1.37
C SER A 148 -29.53 7.76 -0.92
N PHE A 149 -29.02 8.42 0.12
CA PHE A 149 -29.70 9.58 0.76
C PHE A 149 -29.11 10.97 0.45
N PHE A 150 -28.05 11.10 -0.33
CA PHE A 150 -27.48 12.42 -0.72
C PHE A 150 -27.47 12.65 -2.21
N ASN A 151 -28.58 12.34 -2.90
CA ASN A 151 -28.93 12.91 -4.19
C ASN A 151 -30.13 13.82 -3.99
N ILE A 152 -29.90 15.03 -3.49
CA ILE A 152 -30.76 16.20 -3.67
C ILE A 152 -29.88 17.35 -4.09
#